data_de39d74b99962007a51d2ae04679b633
#
_entry.id   de39d74b99962007a51d2ae04679b633
#
_cell.length_a   1.000
_cell.length_b   1.000
_cell.length_c   1.000
_cell.angle_alpha   90.00
_cell.angle_beta   90.00
_cell.angle_gamma   90.00
#
_symmetry.space_group_name_H-M   'P 1'
#
loop_
_entity.id
_entity.type
_entity.pdbx_description
1 polymer ?
#
loop_
_entity_poly.entity_id
_entity_poly.type
_entity_poly.pdbx_seq_one_letter_code
_entity_poly.pdbx_strand_id
1 'polypeptide(L)'
;MKRISLAIVLSLFAMISFAQNNDVTSFYAKNTVLNFNDGKSIAGEMEQPKKFDPNFHIYLCFGQSNMEGNARIEPQDREGINARFKMMAACDFPRTGRKMGQWYIAVPPLCRENNGLTPADYFGRTMVEKTPDNITIGVINVAIGGCSIDLFDQDKKDAYLVKQADWLKNFCKSYDDDPYKRLIDCAKIAQKSGVIKGILLHQGCTDNGQQDWPERVKVIYERMLKDLGLEAE
;
A
#
# COMPACT_ATOMS: atom_id res chain seq x y z
N MET A 1 -14.33 -2.51 21.83
CA MET A 1 -14.09 -2.95 20.44
C MET A 1 -13.65 -1.72 19.63
N LYS A 2 -12.62 -1.86 18.78
CA LYS A 2 -12.05 -0.71 18.05
C LYS A 2 -12.75 -0.57 16.70
N ARG A 3 -13.27 0.63 16.40
CA ARG A 3 -14.00 0.94 15.16
C ARG A 3 -13.07 1.57 14.14
N ILE A 4 -13.23 1.26 12.87
CA ILE A 4 -12.49 1.84 11.74
C ILE A 4 -13.44 2.31 10.64
N SER A 5 -13.06 3.39 9.95
CA SER A 5 -13.77 3.90 8.77
C SER A 5 -13.17 3.35 7.49
N LEU A 6 -14.01 2.94 6.54
CA LEU A 6 -13.61 2.58 5.19
C LEU A 6 -13.70 3.82 4.29
N ALA A 7 -12.56 4.34 3.85
CA ALA A 7 -12.51 5.37 2.83
C ALA A 7 -12.29 4.72 1.45
N ILE A 8 -13.33 4.75 0.60
CA ILE A 8 -13.24 4.31 -0.80
C ILE A 8 -12.97 5.54 -1.63
N VAL A 9 -11.78 5.68 -2.15
CA VAL A 9 -11.44 6.73 -3.10
C VAL A 9 -11.82 6.25 -4.50
N LEU A 10 -13.03 6.60 -4.93
CA LEU A 10 -13.49 6.41 -6.31
C LEU A 10 -12.95 7.55 -7.16
N SER A 11 -11.83 7.36 -7.84
CA SER A 11 -11.41 8.30 -8.88
C SER A 11 -12.07 7.92 -10.21
N LEU A 12 -13.07 8.70 -10.63
CA LEU A 12 -13.51 8.71 -12.02
C LEU A 12 -12.40 9.36 -12.87
N PHE A 13 -11.52 8.55 -13.43
CA PHE A 13 -10.64 9.03 -14.50
C PHE A 13 -11.15 8.53 -15.84
N ALA A 14 -11.25 9.47 -16.77
CA ALA A 14 -11.57 9.24 -18.16
C ALA A 14 -10.66 8.14 -18.74
N MET A 15 -11.28 7.15 -19.39
CA MET A 15 -10.58 6.11 -20.11
C MET A 15 -9.76 6.73 -21.25
N ILE A 16 -8.44 6.70 -21.12
CA ILE A 16 -7.58 6.67 -22.28
C ILE A 16 -7.39 5.19 -22.60
N SER A 17 -8.00 4.76 -23.67
CA SER A 17 -7.81 3.44 -24.26
C SER A 17 -6.34 3.29 -24.67
N PHE A 18 -5.54 2.60 -23.86
CA PHE A 18 -4.24 2.11 -24.31
C PHE A 18 -4.46 0.77 -25.00
N ALA A 19 -4.41 0.84 -26.34
CA ALA A 19 -4.34 -0.33 -27.19
C ALA A 19 -3.18 -1.26 -26.74
N GLN A 20 -3.47 -2.54 -26.78
CA GLN A 20 -2.56 -3.67 -26.60
C GLN A 20 -1.17 -3.40 -27.22
N ASN A 21 -0.16 -3.26 -26.38
CA ASN A 21 1.20 -3.57 -26.76
C ASN A 21 1.91 -4.22 -25.58
N ASN A 22 2.51 -5.36 -25.88
CA ASN A 22 3.05 -6.38 -24.98
C ASN A 22 4.30 -5.99 -24.20
N ASP A 23 4.43 -4.76 -23.72
CA ASP A 23 5.63 -4.38 -22.97
C ASP A 23 5.32 -3.64 -21.65
N VAL A 24 4.53 -4.30 -20.80
CA VAL A 24 4.29 -3.85 -19.43
C VAL A 24 5.60 -3.82 -18.64
N THR A 25 6.51 -4.74 -18.92
CA THR A 25 7.85 -4.78 -18.31
C THR A 25 8.66 -3.54 -18.65
N SER A 26 8.56 -3.02 -19.88
CA SER A 26 9.27 -1.82 -20.30
C SER A 26 8.69 -0.54 -19.66
N PHE A 27 7.38 -0.51 -19.43
CA PHE A 27 6.74 0.62 -18.74
C PHE A 27 7.25 0.75 -17.29
N TYR A 28 7.28 -0.36 -16.55
CA TYR A 28 7.82 -0.37 -15.19
C TYR A 28 9.33 -0.13 -15.18
N ALA A 29 10.09 -0.68 -16.11
CA ALA A 29 11.54 -0.48 -16.19
C ALA A 29 11.91 0.97 -16.55
N LYS A 30 11.18 1.63 -17.47
CA LYS A 30 11.46 3.01 -17.88
C LYS A 30 11.12 4.05 -16.82
N ASN A 31 10.10 3.79 -16.00
CA ASN A 31 9.70 4.70 -14.92
C ASN A 31 10.50 4.50 -13.62
N THR A 32 11.32 3.46 -13.54
CA THR A 32 12.06 3.06 -12.32
C THR A 32 13.51 3.55 -12.29
N VAL A 33 13.97 4.38 -13.23
CA VAL A 33 15.31 4.97 -13.13
C VAL A 33 15.28 6.08 -12.06
N LEU A 34 15.24 5.66 -10.81
CA LEU A 34 15.61 6.50 -9.70
C LEU A 34 17.14 6.57 -9.68
N ASN A 35 17.70 7.71 -10.10
CA ASN A 35 19.09 8.01 -9.86
C ASN A 35 19.32 8.19 -8.35
N PHE A 36 19.68 7.12 -7.65
CA PHE A 36 20.16 7.16 -6.26
C PHE A 36 21.64 7.54 -6.18
N ASN A 37 22.08 8.56 -6.90
CA ASN A 37 23.49 8.86 -7.08
C ASN A 37 24.13 9.71 -5.99
N ASP A 38 23.48 9.94 -4.85
CA ASP A 38 24.06 10.77 -3.79
C ASP A 38 24.59 10.01 -2.56
N GLY A 39 24.58 8.68 -2.60
CA GLY A 39 25.19 7.84 -1.55
C GLY A 39 24.59 8.00 -0.15
N LYS A 40 23.53 8.79 0.01
CA LYS A 40 22.84 8.94 1.29
C LYS A 40 21.73 7.91 1.41
N SER A 41 21.70 7.21 2.52
CA SER A 41 20.63 6.27 2.86
C SER A 41 19.27 6.98 2.85
N ILE A 42 18.39 6.62 1.91
CA ILE A 42 17.01 7.14 1.80
C ILE A 42 16.06 6.23 2.60
N ALA A 43 16.59 5.48 3.55
CA ALA A 43 15.78 4.53 4.32
C ALA A 43 14.70 5.20 5.17
N GLY A 44 14.88 6.47 5.53
CA GLY A 44 13.99 7.15 6.47
C GLY A 44 14.04 6.45 7.83
N GLU A 45 15.24 6.08 8.28
CA GLU A 45 15.45 5.37 9.54
C GLU A 45 14.78 6.06 10.72
N MET A 46 14.25 5.27 11.63
CA MET A 46 13.67 5.74 12.86
C MET A 46 13.77 4.67 13.95
N GLU A 47 13.71 5.11 15.21
CA GLU A 47 13.59 4.17 16.32
C GLU A 47 12.22 3.46 16.24
N GLN A 48 12.25 2.11 16.34
CA GLN A 48 11.03 1.33 16.29
C GLN A 48 10.16 1.56 17.55
N PRO A 49 8.83 1.66 17.40
CA PRO A 49 7.94 1.84 18.54
C PRO A 49 8.10 0.68 19.54
N LYS A 50 8.42 0.99 20.79
CA LYS A 50 8.60 0.00 21.87
C LYS A 50 7.34 -0.29 22.66
N LYS A 51 6.32 0.55 22.52
CA LYS A 51 5.03 0.46 23.24
C LYS A 51 3.89 0.92 22.34
N PHE A 52 2.70 0.48 22.70
CA PHE A 52 1.46 0.95 22.11
C PHE A 52 1.25 2.43 22.42
N ASP A 53 0.90 3.20 21.38
CA ASP A 53 0.50 4.60 21.47
C ASP A 53 -0.90 4.78 20.85
N PRO A 54 -1.92 5.17 21.61
CA PRO A 54 -3.27 5.41 21.06
C PRO A 54 -3.31 6.57 20.07
N ASN A 55 -2.32 7.46 20.09
CA ASN A 55 -2.18 8.57 19.15
C ASN A 55 -1.42 8.19 17.87
N PHE A 56 -0.94 6.96 17.74
CA PHE A 56 -0.40 6.47 16.50
C PHE A 56 -1.53 5.87 15.65
N HIS A 57 -2.03 6.67 14.70
CA HIS A 57 -3.13 6.32 13.80
C HIS A 57 -2.61 5.64 12.55
N ILE A 58 -3.03 4.41 12.29
CA ILE A 58 -2.53 3.55 11.23
C ILE A 58 -3.60 3.33 10.18
N TYR A 59 -3.21 3.44 8.91
CA TYR A 59 -4.08 3.25 7.76
C TYR A 59 -3.53 2.12 6.88
N LEU A 60 -4.40 1.17 6.54
CA LEU A 60 -4.08 0.08 5.63
C LEU A 60 -4.40 0.52 4.19
N CYS A 61 -3.44 0.40 3.30
CA CYS A 61 -3.60 0.77 1.90
C CYS A 61 -3.46 -0.48 1.05
N PHE A 62 -4.44 -0.77 0.19
CA PHE A 62 -4.34 -1.89 -0.73
C PHE A 62 -5.02 -1.61 -2.08
N GLY A 63 -4.67 -2.37 -3.09
CA GLY A 63 -5.24 -2.18 -4.40
C GLY A 63 -4.34 -2.63 -5.54
N GLN A 64 -4.45 -1.92 -6.67
CA GLN A 64 -3.67 -2.21 -7.86
C GLN A 64 -2.69 -1.07 -8.21
N SER A 65 -2.31 -0.94 -9.48
CA SER A 65 -1.24 -0.06 -9.96
C SER A 65 -1.25 1.37 -9.41
N ASN A 66 -2.41 2.00 -9.31
CA ASN A 66 -2.49 3.37 -8.78
C ASN A 66 -2.25 3.42 -7.26
N MET A 67 -2.65 2.39 -6.49
CA MET A 67 -2.28 2.29 -5.08
C MET A 67 -0.82 1.85 -4.92
N GLU A 68 -0.32 1.00 -5.81
CA GLU A 68 1.07 0.57 -5.82
C GLU A 68 2.05 1.73 -5.96
N GLY A 69 1.71 2.71 -6.82
CA GLY A 69 2.49 3.89 -7.10
C GLY A 69 3.07 3.91 -8.51
N ASN A 70 2.33 4.53 -9.42
CA ASN A 70 2.72 4.67 -10.83
C ASN A 70 3.19 6.08 -11.19
N ALA A 71 2.93 7.07 -10.35
CA ALA A 71 3.43 8.43 -10.59
C ALA A 71 4.93 8.51 -10.34
N ARG A 72 5.61 9.39 -11.08
CA ARG A 72 7.03 9.64 -10.86
C ARG A 72 7.24 10.29 -9.49
N ILE A 73 8.23 9.79 -8.75
CA ILE A 73 8.70 10.45 -7.54
C ILE A 73 9.66 11.56 -7.96
N GLU A 74 9.33 12.79 -7.61
CA GLU A 74 10.14 13.97 -7.89
C GLU A 74 10.93 14.43 -6.65
N PRO A 75 11.90 15.34 -6.77
CA PRO A 75 12.70 15.78 -5.61
C PRO A 75 11.87 16.29 -4.44
N GLN A 76 10.83 17.09 -4.70
CA GLN A 76 9.94 17.63 -3.66
C GLN A 76 9.17 16.54 -2.89
N ASP A 77 8.97 15.35 -3.49
CA ASP A 77 8.29 14.24 -2.82
C ASP A 77 9.18 13.58 -1.75
N ARG A 78 10.49 13.86 -1.77
CA ARG A 78 11.47 13.33 -0.80
C ARG A 78 11.87 14.33 0.26
N GLU A 79 11.41 15.57 0.12
CA GLU A 79 11.76 16.67 1.01
C GLU A 79 10.57 17.02 1.94
N GLY A 80 10.88 17.68 3.06
CA GLY A 80 9.87 18.21 3.98
C GLY A 80 8.95 17.16 4.61
N ILE A 81 9.33 15.88 4.62
CA ILE A 81 8.52 14.82 5.21
C ILE A 81 8.53 14.97 6.73
N ASN A 82 7.36 15.21 7.29
CA ASN A 82 7.21 15.35 8.73
C ASN A 82 7.52 14.02 9.44
N ALA A 83 8.29 14.10 10.52
CA ALA A 83 8.66 12.92 11.32
C ALA A 83 7.46 12.16 11.92
N ARG A 84 6.29 12.80 12.01
CA ARG A 84 5.03 12.16 12.41
C ARG A 84 4.40 11.30 11.30
N PHE A 85 4.85 11.44 10.03
CA PHE A 85 4.40 10.58 8.94
C PHE A 85 5.33 9.38 8.77
N LYS A 86 4.77 8.19 8.95
CA LYS A 86 5.50 6.92 8.95
C LYS A 86 4.93 5.93 7.96
N MET A 87 5.81 5.06 7.44
CA MET A 87 5.41 3.89 6.66
C MET A 87 5.95 2.63 7.31
N MET A 88 5.19 1.54 7.28
CA MET A 88 5.73 0.20 7.55
C MET A 88 6.08 -0.46 6.22
N ALA A 89 7.29 -0.97 6.09
CA ALA A 89 7.67 -1.75 4.92
C ALA A 89 6.91 -3.09 4.94
N ALA A 90 6.13 -3.36 3.90
CA ALA A 90 5.39 -4.61 3.77
C ALA A 90 6.21 -5.73 3.09
N CYS A 91 7.38 -5.42 2.59
CA CYS A 91 8.41 -6.36 2.12
C CYS A 91 9.79 -5.74 2.35
N ASP A 92 10.85 -6.52 2.15
CA ASP A 92 12.20 -5.99 2.21
C ASP A 92 12.49 -5.07 1.00
N PHE A 93 13.24 -3.99 1.26
CA PHE A 93 13.77 -3.07 0.26
C PHE A 93 15.30 -3.18 0.26
N PRO A 94 15.89 -4.09 -0.52
CA PRO A 94 17.32 -4.42 -0.42
C PRO A 94 18.26 -3.23 -0.59
N ARG A 95 17.95 -2.27 -1.49
CA ARG A 95 18.80 -1.11 -1.79
C ARG A 95 18.76 -0.05 -0.70
N THR A 96 17.63 0.12 -0.03
CA THR A 96 17.46 1.11 1.04
C THR A 96 17.60 0.51 2.44
N GLY A 97 17.72 -0.82 2.55
CA GLY A 97 17.85 -1.53 3.82
C GLY A 97 16.58 -1.64 4.65
N ARG A 98 15.42 -1.19 4.12
CA ARG A 98 14.15 -1.33 4.85
C ARG A 98 13.77 -2.80 4.98
N LYS A 99 13.29 -3.17 6.18
CA LYS A 99 12.91 -4.55 6.52
C LYS A 99 11.40 -4.65 6.72
N MET A 100 10.84 -5.74 6.23
CA MET A 100 9.42 -6.06 6.41
C MET A 100 9.02 -5.99 7.89
N GLY A 101 7.87 -5.38 8.15
CA GLY A 101 7.31 -5.23 9.50
C GLY A 101 7.94 -4.13 10.34
N GLN A 102 8.92 -3.38 9.82
CA GLN A 102 9.54 -2.25 10.52
C GLN A 102 9.01 -0.92 10.01
N TRP A 103 8.96 0.05 10.92
CA TRP A 103 8.54 1.41 10.65
C TRP A 103 9.71 2.29 10.20
N TYR A 104 9.42 3.23 9.30
CA TYR A 104 10.35 4.22 8.76
C TYR A 104 9.63 5.56 8.59
N ILE A 105 10.39 6.67 8.55
CA ILE A 105 9.85 7.93 8.03
C ILE A 105 9.38 7.67 6.60
N ALA A 106 8.20 8.18 6.25
CA ALA A 106 7.51 7.84 5.01
C ALA A 106 8.12 8.52 3.77
N VAL A 107 9.42 8.31 3.53
CA VAL A 107 10.09 8.73 2.29
C VAL A 107 9.69 7.78 1.17
N PRO A 108 9.11 8.25 0.05
CA PRO A 108 8.72 7.36 -1.04
C PRO A 108 9.93 6.65 -1.69
N PRO A 109 9.73 5.44 -2.24
CA PRO A 109 8.46 4.74 -2.45
C PRO A 109 7.90 4.08 -1.17
N LEU A 110 6.57 3.95 -1.07
CA LEU A 110 5.90 3.44 0.14
C LEU A 110 5.31 2.03 -0.02
N CYS A 111 5.30 1.45 -1.21
CA CYS A 111 4.73 0.12 -1.47
C CYS A 111 5.84 -0.94 -1.60
N ARG A 112 6.61 -0.89 -2.67
CA ARG A 112 7.81 -1.69 -2.91
C ARG A 112 8.93 -0.80 -3.43
N GLU A 113 10.17 -1.26 -3.33
CA GLU A 113 11.35 -0.44 -3.61
C GLU A 113 11.39 0.16 -5.03
N ASN A 114 10.81 -0.54 -6.00
CA ASN A 114 10.83 -0.12 -7.41
C ASN A 114 9.54 0.61 -7.85
N ASN A 115 8.64 0.93 -6.93
CA ASN A 115 7.42 1.66 -7.26
C ASN A 115 7.64 3.18 -7.29
N GLY A 116 6.67 3.86 -7.85
CA GLY A 116 6.61 5.32 -7.87
C GLY A 116 5.84 5.91 -6.68
N LEU A 117 5.34 7.12 -6.89
CA LEU A 117 4.52 7.84 -5.91
C LEU A 117 3.11 7.24 -5.87
N THR A 118 2.63 7.00 -4.66
CA THR A 118 1.33 6.41 -4.35
C THR A 118 0.41 7.45 -3.69
N PRO A 119 -0.93 7.36 -3.83
CA PRO A 119 -1.86 8.24 -3.11
C PRO A 119 -1.69 8.20 -1.59
N ALA A 120 -1.18 7.10 -1.03
CA ALA A 120 -0.91 6.98 0.39
C ALA A 120 0.12 8.01 0.90
N ASP A 121 1.02 8.50 0.04
CA ASP A 121 2.00 9.53 0.40
C ASP A 121 1.31 10.85 0.76
N TYR A 122 0.61 11.46 -0.21
CA TYR A 122 -0.06 12.74 0.03
C TYR A 122 -1.27 12.64 0.96
N PHE A 123 -1.89 11.47 1.07
CA PHE A 123 -2.84 11.20 2.13
C PHE A 123 -2.18 11.37 3.51
N GLY A 124 -1.05 10.71 3.75
CA GLY A 124 -0.36 10.77 5.02
C GLY A 124 0.17 12.17 5.36
N ARG A 125 0.75 12.88 4.37
CA ARG A 125 1.19 14.28 4.53
C ARG A 125 0.03 15.18 4.94
N THR A 126 -1.10 15.08 4.24
CA THR A 126 -2.31 15.87 4.53
C THR A 126 -2.87 15.52 5.92
N MET A 127 -2.90 14.24 6.27
CA MET A 127 -3.36 13.82 7.60
C MET A 127 -2.49 14.40 8.71
N VAL A 128 -1.17 14.41 8.55
CA VAL A 128 -0.25 15.03 9.52
C VAL A 128 -0.50 16.53 9.64
N GLU A 129 -0.74 17.21 8.52
CA GLU A 129 -1.03 18.64 8.51
C GLU A 129 -2.36 18.99 9.20
N LYS A 130 -3.38 18.13 9.06
CA LYS A 130 -4.75 18.37 9.53
C LYS A 130 -5.06 17.76 10.90
N THR A 131 -4.12 17.07 11.52
CA THR A 131 -4.29 16.46 12.84
C THR A 131 -3.45 17.19 13.90
N PRO A 132 -3.86 17.15 15.19
CA PRO A 132 -3.07 17.68 16.30
C PRO A 132 -1.64 17.14 16.33
N ASP A 133 -0.71 17.91 16.88
CA ASP A 133 0.73 17.56 16.87
C ASP A 133 1.10 16.29 17.64
N ASN A 134 0.26 15.85 18.54
CA ASN A 134 0.44 14.58 19.26
C ASN A 134 -0.01 13.36 18.45
N ILE A 135 -0.61 13.53 17.28
CA ILE A 135 -1.03 12.42 16.40
C ILE A 135 0.09 12.05 15.44
N THR A 136 0.47 10.80 15.45
CA THR A 136 1.36 10.18 14.45
C THR A 136 0.52 9.43 13.41
N ILE A 137 0.88 9.55 12.15
CA ILE A 137 0.19 8.88 11.03
C ILE A 137 1.09 7.79 10.46
N GLY A 138 0.57 6.58 10.36
CA GLY A 138 1.26 5.46 9.73
C GLY A 138 0.47 4.89 8.55
N VAL A 139 1.16 4.50 7.50
CA VAL A 139 0.58 3.77 6.37
C VAL A 139 1.27 2.44 6.16
N ILE A 140 0.49 1.43 5.76
CA ILE A 140 0.98 0.11 5.32
C ILE A 140 0.41 -0.10 3.93
N ASN A 141 1.25 -0.16 2.90
CA ASN A 141 0.78 -0.24 1.53
C ASN A 141 1.15 -1.58 0.89
N VAL A 142 0.14 -2.37 0.54
CA VAL A 142 0.27 -3.64 -0.19
C VAL A 142 -0.60 -3.58 -1.44
N ALA A 143 0.03 -3.46 -2.59
CA ALA A 143 -0.68 -3.37 -3.86
C ALA A 143 0.10 -4.08 -4.98
N ILE A 144 -0.62 -4.58 -5.98
CA ILE A 144 -0.06 -5.28 -7.14
C ILE A 144 -0.64 -4.69 -8.42
N GLY A 145 0.21 -4.12 -9.26
CA GLY A 145 -0.18 -3.57 -10.54
C GLY A 145 -0.89 -4.60 -11.43
N GLY A 146 -1.99 -4.20 -12.06
CA GLY A 146 -2.74 -5.04 -13.00
C GLY A 146 -3.61 -6.12 -12.38
N CYS A 147 -3.64 -6.29 -11.05
CA CYS A 147 -4.42 -7.36 -10.44
C CYS A 147 -5.93 -7.08 -10.43
N SER A 148 -6.72 -8.15 -10.52
CA SER A 148 -8.13 -8.16 -10.11
C SER A 148 -8.24 -8.15 -8.58
N ILE A 149 -9.41 -7.75 -8.07
CA ILE A 149 -9.75 -7.82 -6.65
C ILE A 149 -9.67 -9.27 -6.10
N ASP A 150 -9.82 -10.28 -6.95
CA ASP A 150 -9.71 -11.69 -6.59
C ASP A 150 -8.34 -12.06 -6.00
N LEU A 151 -7.29 -11.29 -6.28
CA LEU A 151 -5.98 -11.51 -5.68
C LEU A 151 -5.98 -11.29 -4.16
N PHE A 152 -6.89 -10.47 -3.65
CA PHE A 152 -7.05 -10.21 -2.22
C PHE A 152 -8.16 -11.07 -1.58
N ASP A 153 -8.92 -11.82 -2.34
CA ASP A 153 -9.91 -12.77 -1.84
C ASP A 153 -9.27 -14.13 -1.55
N GLN A 154 -9.16 -14.50 -0.29
CA GLN A 154 -8.50 -15.74 0.15
C GLN A 154 -9.14 -17.01 -0.40
N ASP A 155 -10.41 -16.96 -0.80
CA ASP A 155 -11.12 -18.10 -1.38
C ASP A 155 -10.90 -18.20 -2.90
N LYS A 156 -10.41 -17.12 -3.56
CA LYS A 156 -10.22 -17.06 -5.02
C LYS A 156 -8.77 -16.89 -5.44
N LYS A 157 -7.93 -16.37 -4.57
CA LYS A 157 -6.54 -15.96 -4.83
C LYS A 157 -5.75 -17.02 -5.60
N ASP A 158 -5.75 -18.27 -5.16
CA ASP A 158 -4.91 -19.31 -5.76
C ASP A 158 -5.37 -19.65 -7.18
N ALA A 159 -6.68 -19.78 -7.39
CA ALA A 159 -7.26 -20.02 -8.70
C ALA A 159 -7.06 -18.83 -9.65
N TYR A 160 -7.04 -17.61 -9.13
CA TYR A 160 -6.73 -16.41 -9.89
C TYR A 160 -5.25 -16.39 -10.28
N LEU A 161 -4.33 -16.58 -9.32
CA LEU A 161 -2.90 -16.42 -9.51
C LEU A 161 -2.33 -17.43 -10.51
N VAL A 162 -2.79 -18.68 -10.49
CA VAL A 162 -2.36 -19.71 -11.45
C VAL A 162 -2.53 -19.26 -12.90
N LYS A 163 -3.59 -18.52 -13.20
CA LYS A 163 -3.94 -18.06 -14.56
C LYS A 163 -3.19 -16.79 -14.99
N GLN A 164 -2.47 -16.15 -14.08
CA GLN A 164 -1.83 -14.86 -14.39
C GLN A 164 -0.52 -15.03 -15.13
N ALA A 165 -0.13 -13.97 -15.86
CA ALA A 165 1.17 -13.88 -16.49
C ALA A 165 2.31 -13.86 -15.46
N ASP A 166 3.49 -14.30 -15.87
CA ASP A 166 4.65 -14.46 -14.98
C ASP A 166 5.08 -13.14 -14.34
N TRP A 167 4.93 -12.01 -15.02
CA TRP A 167 5.27 -10.71 -14.45
C TRP A 167 4.42 -10.38 -13.22
N LEU A 168 3.10 -10.69 -13.23
CA LEU A 168 2.21 -10.46 -12.08
C LEU A 168 2.57 -11.42 -10.94
N LYS A 169 2.79 -12.70 -11.25
CA LYS A 169 3.28 -13.69 -10.28
C LYS A 169 4.59 -13.24 -9.62
N ASN A 170 5.53 -12.70 -10.42
CA ASN A 170 6.79 -12.19 -9.89
C ASN A 170 6.60 -11.00 -8.93
N PHE A 171 5.63 -10.12 -9.18
CA PHE A 171 5.31 -9.06 -8.22
C PHE A 171 4.74 -9.62 -6.92
N CYS A 172 3.89 -10.65 -6.99
CA CYS A 172 3.30 -11.30 -5.81
C CYS A 172 4.36 -11.96 -4.92
N LYS A 173 5.49 -12.41 -5.46
CA LYS A 173 6.61 -12.98 -4.67
C LYS A 173 7.14 -12.05 -3.58
N SER A 174 7.06 -10.73 -3.78
CA SER A 174 7.40 -9.76 -2.73
C SER A 174 6.53 -9.90 -1.49
N TYR A 175 5.39 -10.57 -1.62
CA TYR A 175 4.39 -10.78 -0.57
C TYR A 175 4.12 -12.28 -0.32
N ASP A 176 5.08 -13.16 -0.64
CA ASP A 176 4.99 -14.62 -0.52
C ASP A 176 3.76 -15.19 -1.23
N ASP A 177 3.45 -14.63 -2.42
CA ASP A 177 2.29 -14.96 -3.27
C ASP A 177 0.92 -14.74 -2.58
N ASP A 178 0.90 -14.01 -1.46
CA ASP A 178 -0.33 -13.70 -0.73
C ASP A 178 -0.35 -12.26 -0.21
N PRO A 179 -0.71 -11.28 -1.05
CA PRO A 179 -0.73 -9.87 -0.65
C PRO A 179 -1.77 -9.57 0.44
N TYR A 180 -2.92 -10.27 0.48
CA TYR A 180 -3.88 -10.11 1.57
C TYR A 180 -3.26 -10.53 2.90
N LYS A 181 -2.74 -11.75 2.98
CA LYS A 181 -2.09 -12.25 4.20
C LYS A 181 -0.94 -11.33 4.64
N ARG A 182 -0.13 -10.86 3.70
CA ARG A 182 0.96 -9.91 3.98
C ARG A 182 0.44 -8.63 4.62
N LEU A 183 -0.65 -8.05 4.10
CA LEU A 183 -1.26 -6.87 4.68
C LEU A 183 -1.75 -7.14 6.12
N ILE A 184 -2.41 -8.27 6.35
CA ILE A 184 -2.90 -8.67 7.67
C ILE A 184 -1.75 -8.90 8.65
N ASP A 185 -0.68 -9.59 8.24
CA ASP A 185 0.49 -9.84 9.08
C ASP A 185 1.16 -8.52 9.50
N CYS A 186 1.37 -7.61 8.57
CA CYS A 186 1.89 -6.27 8.85
C CYS A 186 0.94 -5.47 9.77
N ALA A 187 -0.37 -5.55 9.54
CA ALA A 187 -1.37 -4.89 10.37
C ALA A 187 -1.35 -5.42 11.82
N LYS A 188 -1.20 -6.73 12.02
CA LYS A 188 -1.07 -7.33 13.37
C LYS A 188 0.21 -6.88 14.08
N ILE A 189 1.31 -6.71 13.35
CA ILE A 189 2.54 -6.12 13.90
C ILE A 189 2.26 -4.68 14.31
N ALA A 190 1.62 -3.90 13.44
CA ALA A 190 1.33 -2.49 13.65
C ALA A 190 0.36 -2.23 14.82
N GLN A 191 -0.61 -3.12 15.05
CA GLN A 191 -1.52 -3.05 16.21
C GLN A 191 -0.80 -3.08 17.56
N LYS A 192 0.44 -3.57 17.62
CA LYS A 192 1.28 -3.52 18.83
C LYS A 192 1.82 -2.11 19.09
N SER A 193 1.86 -1.26 18.06
CA SER A 193 2.41 0.09 18.12
C SER A 193 1.33 1.17 18.15
N GLY A 194 0.17 0.94 17.55
CA GLY A 194 -0.86 1.97 17.40
C GLY A 194 -2.24 1.40 17.06
N VAL A 195 -3.12 2.29 16.62
CA VAL A 195 -4.54 2.01 16.34
C VAL A 195 -4.78 2.05 14.84
N ILE A 196 -5.31 0.97 14.25
CA ILE A 196 -5.81 1.00 12.87
C ILE A 196 -7.07 1.87 12.85
N LYS A 197 -7.05 2.91 12.01
CA LYS A 197 -8.09 3.93 11.90
C LYS A 197 -8.88 3.86 10.61
N GLY A 198 -8.31 3.26 9.57
CA GLY A 198 -9.01 3.19 8.30
C GLY A 198 -8.30 2.31 7.27
N ILE A 199 -9.01 2.11 6.17
CA ILE A 199 -8.52 1.38 5.00
C ILE A 199 -8.68 2.29 3.78
N LEU A 200 -7.62 2.41 2.98
CA LEU A 200 -7.62 3.08 1.70
C LEU A 200 -7.57 2.02 0.60
N LEU A 201 -8.56 2.03 -0.28
CA LEU A 201 -8.62 1.13 -1.42
C LEU A 201 -8.57 1.93 -2.73
N HIS A 202 -7.63 1.57 -3.60
CA HIS A 202 -7.62 2.02 -4.98
C HIS A 202 -7.47 0.81 -5.92
N GLN A 203 -8.62 0.24 -6.31
CA GLN A 203 -8.71 -0.97 -7.13
C GLN A 203 -9.98 -0.90 -8.01
N GLY A 204 -10.07 -1.71 -9.06
CA GLY A 204 -11.25 -1.82 -9.91
C GLY A 204 -10.97 -1.60 -11.42
N CYS A 205 -9.79 -1.09 -11.81
CA CYS A 205 -9.50 -0.89 -13.24
C CYS A 205 -9.50 -2.22 -14.02
N THR A 206 -8.95 -3.28 -13.43
CA THR A 206 -8.95 -4.62 -14.03
C THR A 206 -10.32 -5.28 -13.96
N ASP A 207 -11.12 -4.91 -12.98
CA ASP A 207 -12.47 -5.43 -12.76
C ASP A 207 -13.56 -4.53 -13.37
N ASN A 208 -13.16 -3.60 -14.25
CA ASN A 208 -14.09 -2.67 -14.91
C ASN A 208 -15.21 -3.41 -15.64
N GLY A 209 -16.45 -2.99 -15.41
CA GLY A 209 -17.66 -3.62 -15.95
C GLY A 209 -18.18 -4.82 -15.15
N GLN A 210 -17.49 -5.28 -14.13
CA GLN A 210 -17.98 -6.34 -13.23
C GLN A 210 -18.92 -5.75 -12.18
N GLN A 211 -20.20 -6.04 -12.30
CA GLN A 211 -21.25 -5.44 -11.44
C GLN A 211 -21.19 -5.94 -10.00
N ASP A 212 -20.59 -7.10 -9.74
CA ASP A 212 -20.39 -7.71 -8.43
C ASP A 212 -19.13 -7.24 -7.69
N TRP A 213 -18.38 -6.30 -8.29
CA TRP A 213 -17.15 -5.77 -7.67
C TRP A 213 -17.36 -5.19 -6.26
N PRO A 214 -18.43 -4.41 -5.98
CA PRO A 214 -18.67 -3.88 -4.63
C PRO A 214 -18.86 -4.97 -3.57
N GLU A 215 -19.60 -6.02 -3.91
CA GLU A 215 -19.85 -7.18 -3.04
C GLU A 215 -18.55 -7.94 -2.76
N ARG A 216 -17.70 -8.10 -3.78
CA ARG A 216 -16.38 -8.74 -3.63
C ARG A 216 -15.46 -7.91 -2.72
N VAL A 217 -15.45 -6.60 -2.86
CA VAL A 217 -14.73 -5.69 -1.95
C VAL A 217 -15.27 -5.83 -0.52
N LYS A 218 -16.59 -5.88 -0.35
CA LYS A 218 -17.23 -6.06 0.95
C LYS A 218 -16.79 -7.34 1.64
N VAL A 219 -16.75 -8.47 0.92
CA VAL A 219 -16.28 -9.75 1.47
C VAL A 219 -14.85 -9.64 2.02
N ILE A 220 -13.94 -8.99 1.26
CA ILE A 220 -12.56 -8.78 1.68
C ILE A 220 -12.50 -7.86 2.90
N TYR A 221 -13.26 -6.78 2.89
CA TYR A 221 -13.33 -5.84 4.02
C TYR A 221 -13.81 -6.51 5.30
N GLU A 222 -14.91 -7.26 5.25
CA GLU A 222 -15.46 -8.01 6.40
C GLU A 222 -14.46 -9.04 6.94
N ARG A 223 -13.72 -9.71 6.04
CA ARG A 223 -12.63 -10.62 6.42
C ARG A 223 -11.50 -9.87 7.13
N MET A 224 -11.09 -8.69 6.62
CA MET A 224 -10.07 -7.85 7.30
C MET A 224 -10.50 -7.45 8.70
N LEU A 225 -11.76 -7.02 8.89
CA LEU A 225 -12.29 -6.69 10.22
C LEU A 225 -12.17 -7.89 11.16
N LYS A 226 -12.64 -9.06 10.71
CA LYS A 226 -12.58 -10.29 11.51
C LYS A 226 -11.14 -10.67 11.86
N ASP A 227 -10.23 -10.70 10.87
CA ASP A 227 -8.84 -11.15 11.06
C ASP A 227 -8.02 -10.22 11.95
N LEU A 228 -8.43 -8.95 12.05
CA LEU A 228 -7.79 -7.92 12.86
C LEU A 228 -8.53 -7.62 14.17
N GLY A 229 -9.68 -8.26 14.43
CA GLY A 229 -10.50 -8.02 15.61
C GLY A 229 -11.03 -6.57 15.66
N LEU A 230 -11.48 -6.06 14.52
CA LEU A 230 -12.00 -4.69 14.36
C LEU A 230 -13.51 -4.69 14.10
N GLU A 231 -14.15 -3.56 14.29
CA GLU A 231 -15.55 -3.31 13.94
C GLU A 231 -15.65 -2.15 12.95
N ALA A 232 -16.65 -2.22 12.07
CA ALA A 232 -17.02 -1.10 11.21
C ALA A 232 -17.64 0.04 12.03
N GLU A 233 -17.37 1.29 11.61
CA GLU A 233 -18.11 2.48 12.06
C GLU A 233 -19.31 2.73 11.17
#